data_397194f411d007a957c1c792a9e31959
#
_entry.id   397194f411d007a957c1c792a9e31959
#
_cell.length_a   1.000
_cell.length_b   1.000
_cell.length_c   1.000
_cell.angle_alpha   90.00
_cell.angle_beta   90.00
_cell.angle_gamma   90.00
#
_symmetry.space_group_name_H-M   'P 1'
#
loop_
_entity.id
_entity.type
_entity.pdbx_description
1 polymer ?
#
loop_
_entity_poly.entity_id
_entity_poly.type
_entity_poly.pdbx_seq_one_letter_code
_entity_poly.pdbx_strand_id
1 'polypeptide(L)'
;MATGYVSSYLVQYKYKMICTTVSAVGAASLVGNVGELGGVRILYVIIGVIIAMLINKFIFPFSIKDSTINLINTYNHIVEKMIKNVSDYINDVTKDEEMKNLILYSGLIEERLASINSTNAYDELSKYLTEQHLLVMNIYDLYRWIRKDEISKDKVLKSIEYIKNNKETFTKEKMLSIQNEIGSSSFNKDKLLFISTIEVLDGFSRIRNIDIKI
;
A
#
# COMPACT_ATOMS: atom_id res chain seq x y z
N MET A 1 34.20 -3.60 -18.08
CA MET A 1 33.54 -4.77 -17.45
C MET A 1 33.13 -4.56 -15.98
N ALA A 2 33.91 -3.83 -15.15
CA ALA A 2 33.60 -3.61 -13.72
C ALA A 2 32.27 -2.87 -13.46
N THR A 3 31.91 -1.88 -14.28
CA THR A 3 30.68 -1.07 -14.11
C THR A 3 29.37 -1.86 -14.31
N GLY A 4 29.38 -2.89 -15.18
CA GLY A 4 28.24 -3.78 -15.37
C GLY A 4 27.96 -4.67 -14.16
N TYR A 5 28.99 -5.06 -13.43
CA TYR A 5 28.88 -5.86 -12.22
C TYR A 5 28.30 -5.06 -11.06
N VAL A 6 28.72 -3.80 -10.91
CA VAL A 6 28.21 -2.89 -9.86
C VAL A 6 26.76 -2.54 -10.10
N SER A 7 26.31 -2.38 -11.37
CA SER A 7 24.94 -2.02 -11.67
C SER A 7 23.89 -3.07 -11.26
N SER A 8 24.29 -4.35 -11.19
CA SER A 8 23.40 -5.45 -10.80
C SER A 8 23.05 -5.43 -9.29
N TYR A 9 23.88 -4.80 -8.47
CA TYR A 9 23.68 -4.68 -7.02
C TYR A 9 22.95 -3.38 -6.60
N LEU A 10 22.77 -2.44 -7.53
CA LEU A 10 22.12 -1.17 -7.23
C LEU A 10 20.59 -1.31 -7.31
N VAL A 11 19.93 -1.35 -6.15
CA VAL A 11 18.48 -1.48 -6.02
C VAL A 11 17.73 -0.23 -6.53
N GLN A 12 18.34 0.96 -6.43
CA GLN A 12 17.71 2.21 -6.85
C GLN A 12 17.94 2.49 -8.34
N TYR A 13 16.86 2.61 -9.09
CA TYR A 13 16.85 2.86 -10.53
C TYR A 13 17.76 4.02 -10.99
N LYS A 14 17.80 5.12 -10.21
CA LYS A 14 18.65 6.29 -10.50
C LYS A 14 20.15 5.96 -10.58
N TYR A 15 20.64 5.12 -9.67
CA TYR A 15 22.06 4.72 -9.67
C TYR A 15 22.35 3.74 -10.80
N LYS A 16 21.40 2.86 -11.10
CA LYS A 16 21.51 1.93 -12.21
C LYS A 16 21.63 2.64 -13.56
N MET A 17 20.81 3.69 -13.76
CA MET A 17 20.91 4.55 -14.96
C MET A 17 22.28 5.24 -15.07
N ILE A 18 22.80 5.80 -13.99
CA ILE A 18 24.14 6.44 -13.97
C ILE A 18 25.22 5.43 -14.37
N CYS A 19 25.23 4.24 -13.76
CA CYS A 19 26.21 3.21 -14.08
C CYS A 19 26.12 2.73 -15.53
N THR A 20 24.91 2.58 -16.07
CA THR A 20 24.68 2.18 -17.46
C THR A 20 25.18 3.27 -18.43
N THR A 21 24.93 4.54 -18.13
CA THR A 21 25.39 5.69 -18.94
C THR A 21 26.91 5.79 -18.94
N VAL A 22 27.55 5.66 -17.76
CA VAL A 22 29.02 5.67 -17.63
C VAL A 22 29.64 4.50 -18.38
N SER A 23 29.03 3.31 -18.31
CA SER A 23 29.49 2.11 -19.02
C SER A 23 29.40 2.29 -20.54
N ALA A 24 28.30 2.85 -21.05
CA ALA A 24 28.10 3.13 -22.46
C ALA A 24 29.10 4.17 -23.01
N VAL A 25 29.35 5.23 -22.24
CA VAL A 25 30.36 6.27 -22.58
C VAL A 25 31.78 5.66 -22.58
N GLY A 26 32.10 4.83 -21.59
CA GLY A 26 33.40 4.14 -21.49
C GLY A 26 33.62 3.15 -22.66
N ALA A 27 32.61 2.35 -23.02
CA ALA A 27 32.69 1.44 -24.17
C ALA A 27 32.87 2.20 -25.50
N ALA A 28 32.17 3.31 -25.65
CA ALA A 28 32.24 4.15 -26.85
C ALA A 28 33.61 4.89 -26.97
N SER A 29 34.30 5.15 -25.86
CA SER A 29 35.63 5.78 -25.87
C SER A 29 36.75 4.83 -26.35
N LEU A 30 36.54 3.52 -26.29
CA LEU A 30 37.53 2.53 -26.72
C LEU A 30 37.56 2.35 -28.27
N VAL A 31 36.55 2.83 -28.99
CA VAL A 31 36.38 2.59 -30.45
C VAL A 31 36.84 3.76 -31.32
N GLY A 32 37.23 4.89 -30.77
CA GLY A 32 37.55 6.09 -31.56
C GLY A 32 38.78 6.85 -31.10
N ASN A 33 39.35 7.66 -32.03
CA ASN A 33 40.51 8.52 -31.79
C ASN A 33 40.21 9.52 -30.65
N VAL A 34 40.96 9.41 -29.58
CA VAL A 34 40.59 9.85 -28.21
C VAL A 34 40.48 11.36 -28.02
N GLY A 35 41.06 12.17 -28.88
CA GLY A 35 41.18 13.62 -28.67
C GLY A 35 39.97 14.44 -29.11
N GLU A 36 39.50 14.31 -30.36
CA GLU A 36 38.43 15.15 -30.91
C GLU A 36 37.02 14.57 -30.65
N LEU A 37 36.91 13.23 -30.67
CA LEU A 37 35.62 12.54 -30.42
C LEU A 37 35.21 12.59 -28.92
N GLY A 38 36.15 12.75 -27.99
CA GLY A 38 35.87 12.81 -26.54
C GLY A 38 35.04 14.05 -26.16
N GLY A 39 35.44 15.23 -26.70
CA GLY A 39 34.73 16.48 -26.42
C GLY A 39 33.28 16.52 -26.95
N VAL A 40 33.09 16.04 -28.17
CA VAL A 40 31.74 15.95 -28.80
C VAL A 40 30.83 14.99 -28.01
N ARG A 41 31.34 13.87 -27.52
CA ARG A 41 30.58 12.91 -26.72
C ARG A 41 30.16 13.46 -25.36
N ILE A 42 31.07 14.17 -24.66
CA ILE A 42 30.74 14.84 -23.41
C ILE A 42 29.60 15.86 -23.64
N LEU A 43 29.68 16.63 -24.74
CA LEU A 43 28.63 17.57 -25.11
C LEU A 43 27.29 16.91 -25.35
N TYR A 44 27.23 15.79 -26.06
CA TYR A 44 25.98 15.03 -26.26
C TYR A 44 25.44 14.46 -24.96
N VAL A 45 26.28 13.98 -24.05
CA VAL A 45 25.83 13.51 -22.73
C VAL A 45 25.24 14.67 -21.93
N ILE A 46 25.87 15.84 -21.93
CA ILE A 46 25.34 17.04 -21.25
C ILE A 46 23.97 17.44 -21.84
N ILE A 47 23.87 17.50 -23.16
CA ILE A 47 22.59 17.80 -23.85
C ILE A 47 21.54 16.76 -23.47
N GLY A 48 21.87 15.47 -23.50
CA GLY A 48 20.96 14.40 -23.10
C GLY A 48 20.47 14.52 -21.66
N VAL A 49 21.34 14.86 -20.73
CA VAL A 49 20.98 15.12 -19.32
C VAL A 49 20.07 16.33 -19.18
N ILE A 50 20.38 17.44 -19.89
CA ILE A 50 19.53 18.64 -19.88
C ILE A 50 18.13 18.32 -20.43
N ILE A 51 18.05 17.63 -21.56
CA ILE A 51 16.78 17.23 -22.16
C ILE A 51 16.00 16.30 -21.21
N ALA A 52 16.66 15.32 -20.60
CA ALA A 52 16.03 14.43 -19.62
C ALA A 52 15.50 15.18 -18.40
N MET A 53 16.24 16.17 -17.89
CA MET A 53 15.81 17.04 -16.79
C MET A 53 14.60 17.89 -17.20
N LEU A 54 14.58 18.45 -18.41
CA LEU A 54 13.46 19.24 -18.93
C LEU A 54 12.20 18.37 -19.11
N ILE A 55 12.35 17.18 -19.68
CA ILE A 55 11.24 16.24 -19.85
C ILE A 55 10.68 15.85 -18.48
N ASN A 56 11.54 15.51 -17.53
CA ASN A 56 11.11 15.13 -16.19
C ASN A 56 10.39 16.27 -15.46
N LYS A 57 10.84 17.51 -15.64
CA LYS A 57 10.26 18.70 -14.99
C LYS A 57 8.94 19.15 -15.62
N PHE A 58 8.82 19.09 -16.96
CA PHE A 58 7.70 19.70 -17.69
C PHE A 58 6.68 18.69 -18.18
N ILE A 59 7.10 17.47 -18.57
CA ILE A 59 6.21 16.44 -19.13
C ILE A 59 5.75 15.46 -18.06
N PHE A 60 6.66 15.09 -17.14
CA PHE A 60 6.37 14.18 -16.04
C PHE A 60 6.74 14.81 -14.70
N PRO A 61 6.03 15.87 -14.23
CA PRO A 61 6.27 16.41 -12.89
C PRO A 61 5.89 15.35 -11.85
N PHE A 62 6.86 14.50 -11.51
CA PHE A 62 6.66 13.48 -10.48
C PHE A 62 6.69 14.15 -9.11
N SER A 63 5.51 14.47 -8.60
CA SER A 63 5.35 14.91 -7.23
C SER A 63 5.28 13.68 -6.31
N ILE A 64 6.30 13.50 -5.48
CA ILE A 64 6.30 12.44 -4.44
C ILE A 64 5.08 12.60 -3.54
N LYS A 65 4.72 13.84 -3.22
CA LYS A 65 3.53 14.17 -2.44
C LYS A 65 2.25 13.65 -3.08
N ASP A 66 2.00 13.98 -4.35
CA ASP A 66 0.79 13.55 -5.05
C ASP A 66 0.75 12.03 -5.22
N SER A 67 1.91 11.42 -5.49
CA SER A 67 2.04 9.96 -5.56
C SER A 67 1.69 9.30 -4.22
N THR A 68 2.16 9.87 -3.11
CA THR A 68 1.87 9.36 -1.76
C THR A 68 0.38 9.46 -1.45
N ILE A 69 -0.24 10.61 -1.74
CA ILE A 69 -1.69 10.81 -1.55
C ILE A 69 -2.49 9.81 -2.40
N ASN A 70 -2.11 9.61 -3.66
CA ASN A 70 -2.79 8.66 -4.54
C ASN A 70 -2.65 7.21 -4.04
N LEU A 71 -1.49 6.82 -3.51
CA LEU A 71 -1.28 5.50 -2.92
C LEU A 71 -2.12 5.30 -1.66
N ILE A 72 -2.22 6.31 -0.78
CA ILE A 72 -3.08 6.29 0.41
C ILE A 72 -4.55 6.11 -0.01
N ASN A 73 -5.01 6.90 -0.97
CA ASN A 73 -6.38 6.80 -1.48
C ASN A 73 -6.65 5.42 -2.09
N THR A 74 -5.68 4.87 -2.84
CA THR A 74 -5.78 3.53 -3.42
C THR A 74 -5.84 2.46 -2.33
N TYR A 75 -5.06 2.60 -1.26
CA TYR A 75 -5.08 1.68 -0.12
C TYR A 75 -6.46 1.69 0.55
N ASN A 76 -7.00 2.87 0.85
CA ASN A 76 -8.34 3.01 1.40
C ASN A 76 -9.40 2.38 0.49
N HIS A 77 -9.29 2.58 -0.82
CA HIS A 77 -10.21 1.96 -1.78
C HIS A 77 -10.13 0.42 -1.80
N ILE A 78 -8.93 -0.16 -1.61
CA ILE A 78 -8.76 -1.61 -1.48
C ILE A 78 -9.47 -2.11 -0.22
N VAL A 79 -9.33 -1.43 0.91
CA VAL A 79 -10.03 -1.78 2.16
C VAL A 79 -11.56 -1.77 1.96
N GLU A 80 -12.10 -0.75 1.30
CA GLU A 80 -13.53 -0.69 0.95
C GLU A 80 -13.96 -1.87 0.05
N LYS A 81 -13.14 -2.20 -0.94
CA LYS A 81 -13.38 -3.36 -1.81
C LYS A 81 -13.33 -4.69 -1.03
N MET A 82 -12.43 -4.82 -0.06
CA MET A 82 -12.37 -6.02 0.78
C MET A 82 -13.67 -6.21 1.57
N ILE A 83 -14.20 -5.15 2.21
CA ILE A 83 -15.47 -5.21 2.93
C ILE A 83 -16.62 -5.58 1.98
N LYS A 84 -16.64 -5.00 0.78
CA LYS A 84 -17.63 -5.35 -0.24
C LYS A 84 -17.48 -6.82 -0.66
N ASN A 85 -16.26 -7.29 -0.90
CA ASN A 85 -15.99 -8.67 -1.28
C ASN A 85 -16.44 -9.67 -0.20
N VAL A 86 -16.25 -9.33 1.09
CA VAL A 86 -16.80 -10.14 2.21
C VAL A 86 -18.32 -10.27 2.09
N SER A 87 -19.02 -9.18 1.76
CA SER A 87 -20.47 -9.20 1.55
C SER A 87 -20.89 -10.06 0.34
N ASP A 88 -20.14 -9.91 -0.76
CA ASP A 88 -20.43 -10.57 -2.02
C ASP A 88 -20.13 -12.08 -1.95
N TYR A 89 -19.10 -12.49 -1.20
CA TYR A 89 -18.74 -13.89 -0.99
C TYR A 89 -19.86 -14.73 -0.36
N ILE A 90 -20.72 -14.14 0.44
CA ILE A 90 -21.87 -14.82 1.04
C ILE A 90 -22.83 -15.35 -0.02
N ASN A 91 -22.92 -14.63 -1.14
CA ASN A 91 -23.79 -14.95 -2.25
C ASN A 91 -23.08 -15.72 -3.37
N ASP A 92 -21.75 -15.54 -3.50
CA ASP A 92 -20.95 -16.11 -4.58
C ASP A 92 -19.56 -16.52 -4.10
N VAL A 93 -19.32 -17.82 -3.95
CA VAL A 93 -18.06 -18.42 -3.46
C VAL A 93 -16.87 -18.18 -4.43
N THR A 94 -17.15 -17.82 -5.70
CA THR A 94 -16.07 -17.52 -6.68
C THR A 94 -15.22 -16.31 -6.32
N LYS A 95 -15.66 -15.50 -5.35
CA LYS A 95 -14.98 -14.30 -4.85
C LYS A 95 -13.72 -14.56 -4.00
N ASP A 96 -13.39 -15.82 -3.72
CA ASP A 96 -12.18 -16.17 -2.92
C ASP A 96 -10.88 -15.67 -3.57
N GLU A 97 -10.76 -15.80 -4.89
CA GLU A 97 -9.56 -15.33 -5.61
C GLU A 97 -9.44 -13.80 -5.62
N GLU A 98 -10.57 -13.11 -5.70
CA GLU A 98 -10.60 -11.64 -5.61
C GLU A 98 -10.09 -11.14 -4.25
N MET A 99 -10.46 -11.80 -3.14
CA MET A 99 -9.96 -11.45 -1.80
C MET A 99 -8.45 -11.64 -1.69
N LYS A 100 -7.91 -12.74 -2.23
CA LYS A 100 -6.46 -12.98 -2.24
C LYS A 100 -5.71 -11.89 -3.00
N ASN A 101 -6.24 -11.50 -4.16
CA ASN A 101 -5.65 -10.42 -4.96
C ASN A 101 -5.70 -9.07 -4.22
N LEU A 102 -6.79 -8.75 -3.53
CA LEU A 102 -6.90 -7.52 -2.74
C LEU A 102 -5.86 -7.47 -1.61
N ILE A 103 -5.62 -8.59 -0.93
CA ILE A 103 -4.57 -8.69 0.10
C ILE A 103 -3.19 -8.51 -0.51
N LEU A 104 -2.90 -9.15 -1.65
CA LEU A 104 -1.63 -8.98 -2.34
C LEU A 104 -1.40 -7.51 -2.75
N TYR A 105 -2.42 -6.86 -3.32
CA TYR A 105 -2.33 -5.45 -3.71
C TYR A 105 -2.15 -4.53 -2.50
N SER A 106 -2.83 -4.80 -1.37
CA SER A 106 -2.63 -4.02 -0.15
C SER A 106 -1.17 -4.09 0.33
N GLY A 107 -0.56 -5.28 0.32
CA GLY A 107 0.85 -5.46 0.67
C GLY A 107 1.82 -4.73 -0.27
N LEU A 108 1.56 -4.73 -1.58
CA LEU A 108 2.38 -4.00 -2.55
C LEU A 108 2.31 -2.48 -2.35
N ILE A 109 1.13 -1.94 -2.02
CA ILE A 109 0.98 -0.51 -1.72
C ILE A 109 1.67 -0.16 -0.41
N GLU A 110 1.53 -1.00 0.61
CA GLU A 110 2.20 -0.82 1.90
C GLU A 110 3.72 -0.78 1.73
N GLU A 111 4.31 -1.72 1.00
CA GLU A 111 5.75 -1.74 0.69
C GLU A 111 6.17 -0.45 -0.04
N ARG A 112 5.38 -0.01 -1.00
CA ARG A 112 5.67 1.22 -1.76
C ARG A 112 5.61 2.46 -0.87
N LEU A 113 4.61 2.59 -0.02
CA LEU A 113 4.46 3.69 0.93
C LEU A 113 5.58 3.66 1.99
N ALA A 114 5.95 2.47 2.50
CA ALA A 114 7.07 2.30 3.42
C ALA A 114 8.41 2.74 2.78
N SER A 115 8.62 2.39 1.50
CA SER A 115 9.80 2.85 0.74
C SER A 115 9.83 4.38 0.57
N ILE A 116 8.69 5.02 0.35
CA ILE A 116 8.59 6.48 0.28
C ILE A 116 8.89 7.08 1.66
N ASN A 117 8.34 6.51 2.72
CA ASN A 117 8.52 6.98 4.08
C ASN A 117 9.98 6.88 4.55
N SER A 118 10.68 5.81 4.19
CA SER A 118 12.11 5.65 4.51
C SER A 118 13.01 6.73 3.91
N THR A 119 12.54 7.38 2.84
CA THR A 119 13.29 8.45 2.16
C THR A 119 12.90 9.84 2.66
N ASN A 120 11.64 10.06 3.05
CA ASN A 120 11.08 11.38 3.38
C ASN A 120 10.73 11.56 4.86
N ALA A 121 10.79 10.49 5.66
CA ALA A 121 10.57 10.48 7.12
C ALA A 121 9.27 11.18 7.57
N TYR A 122 8.13 10.79 7.00
CA TYR A 122 6.81 11.26 7.45
C TYR A 122 6.40 10.48 8.71
N ASP A 123 6.48 11.09 9.88
CA ASP A 123 6.26 10.43 11.17
C ASP A 123 4.90 9.72 11.27
N GLU A 124 3.82 10.38 10.87
CA GLU A 124 2.47 9.84 10.95
C GLU A 124 2.19 8.75 9.88
N LEU A 125 2.96 8.71 8.79
CA LEU A 125 2.78 7.70 7.74
C LEU A 125 3.13 6.29 8.22
N SER A 126 4.15 6.15 9.06
CA SER A 126 4.50 4.84 9.66
C SER A 126 3.38 4.30 10.53
N LYS A 127 2.79 5.15 11.36
CA LYS A 127 1.66 4.80 12.22
C LYS A 127 0.43 4.45 11.38
N TYR A 128 0.14 5.24 10.35
CA TYR A 128 -0.94 4.97 9.41
C TYR A 128 -0.79 3.59 8.76
N LEU A 129 0.41 3.25 8.27
CA LEU A 129 0.67 1.94 7.65
C LEU A 129 0.44 0.78 8.62
N THR A 130 0.89 0.93 9.87
CA THR A 130 0.66 -0.09 10.90
C THR A 130 -0.83 -0.31 11.16
N GLU A 131 -1.61 0.76 11.30
CA GLU A 131 -3.04 0.68 11.55
C GLU A 131 -3.82 0.16 10.34
N GLN A 132 -3.42 0.54 9.12
CA GLN A 132 -4.00 0.01 7.89
C GLN A 132 -3.71 -1.48 7.72
N HIS A 133 -2.48 -1.91 8.00
CA HIS A 133 -2.15 -3.33 8.00
C HIS A 133 -3.04 -4.13 8.95
N LEU A 134 -3.18 -3.65 10.19
CA LEU A 134 -4.06 -4.30 11.18
C LEU A 134 -5.51 -4.34 10.71
N LEU A 135 -6.01 -3.26 10.11
CA LEU A 135 -7.37 -3.22 9.57
C LEU A 135 -7.57 -4.26 8.45
N VAL A 136 -6.62 -4.36 7.52
CA VAL A 136 -6.63 -5.38 6.44
C VAL A 136 -6.67 -6.79 7.02
N MET A 137 -5.83 -7.06 8.05
CA MET A 137 -5.80 -8.36 8.71
C MET A 137 -7.11 -8.68 9.43
N ASN A 138 -7.70 -7.71 10.13
CA ASN A 138 -8.99 -7.89 10.81
C ASN A 138 -10.13 -8.18 9.81
N ILE A 139 -10.16 -7.50 8.65
CA ILE A 139 -11.13 -7.79 7.58
C ILE A 139 -10.90 -9.19 6.99
N TYR A 140 -9.64 -9.59 6.83
CA TYR A 140 -9.32 -10.94 6.36
C TYR A 140 -9.71 -12.02 7.36
N ASP A 141 -9.54 -11.79 8.66
CA ASP A 141 -9.99 -12.73 9.68
C ASP A 141 -11.52 -12.84 9.71
N LEU A 142 -12.23 -11.74 9.58
CA LEU A 142 -13.68 -11.75 9.38
C LEU A 142 -14.07 -12.61 8.16
N TYR A 143 -13.40 -12.43 7.02
CA TYR A 143 -13.60 -13.25 5.84
C TYR A 143 -13.33 -14.74 6.08
N ARG A 144 -12.28 -15.09 6.81
CA ARG A 144 -11.95 -16.49 7.15
C ARG A 144 -13.03 -17.16 7.99
N TRP A 145 -13.65 -16.44 8.94
CA TRP A 145 -14.76 -16.96 9.73
C TRP A 145 -15.96 -17.31 8.86
N ILE A 146 -16.28 -16.46 7.90
CA ILE A 146 -17.38 -16.70 6.96
C ILE A 146 -17.09 -17.90 6.07
N ARG A 147 -15.86 -18.00 5.57
CA ARG A 147 -15.44 -19.09 4.68
C ARG A 147 -15.52 -20.47 5.32
N LYS A 148 -15.37 -20.57 6.63
CA LYS A 148 -15.46 -21.84 7.37
C LYS A 148 -16.92 -22.35 7.52
N ASP A 149 -17.89 -21.60 7.01
CA ASP A 149 -19.32 -21.92 7.05
C ASP A 149 -19.87 -22.23 8.47
N GLU A 150 -19.18 -21.70 9.49
CA GLU A 150 -19.47 -21.94 10.89
C GLU A 150 -20.49 -20.94 11.46
N ILE A 151 -20.84 -19.92 10.71
CA ILE A 151 -21.68 -18.79 11.13
C ILE A 151 -22.80 -18.58 10.12
N SER A 152 -24.00 -18.31 10.60
CA SER A 152 -25.19 -18.03 9.76
C SER A 152 -24.95 -16.82 8.84
N LYS A 153 -25.28 -16.97 7.55
CA LYS A 153 -25.17 -15.92 6.52
C LYS A 153 -25.88 -14.63 6.94
N ASP A 154 -27.04 -14.71 7.54
CA ASP A 154 -27.81 -13.54 8.00
C ASP A 154 -27.06 -12.74 9.08
N LYS A 155 -26.36 -13.43 10.00
CA LYS A 155 -25.59 -12.74 11.05
C LYS A 155 -24.39 -12.02 10.48
N VAL A 156 -23.73 -12.62 9.48
CA VAL A 156 -22.61 -11.99 8.79
C VAL A 156 -23.07 -10.76 8.01
N LEU A 157 -24.18 -10.86 7.28
CA LEU A 157 -24.74 -9.69 6.55
C LEU A 157 -25.08 -8.55 7.51
N LYS A 158 -25.69 -8.84 8.66
CA LYS A 158 -25.96 -7.84 9.70
C LYS A 158 -24.67 -7.21 10.24
N SER A 159 -23.62 -7.99 10.44
CA SER A 159 -22.31 -7.49 10.89
C SER A 159 -21.68 -6.55 9.85
N ILE A 160 -21.75 -6.91 8.56
CA ILE A 160 -21.23 -6.08 7.48
C ILE A 160 -22.02 -4.78 7.35
N GLU A 161 -23.36 -4.88 7.44
CA GLU A 161 -24.23 -3.71 7.44
C GLU A 161 -23.92 -2.79 8.65
N TYR A 162 -23.69 -3.38 9.81
CA TYR A 162 -23.28 -2.65 11.00
C TYR A 162 -21.94 -1.93 10.80
N ILE A 163 -20.94 -2.59 10.18
CA ILE A 163 -19.67 -1.94 9.81
C ILE A 163 -19.92 -0.76 8.87
N LYS A 164 -20.67 -0.96 7.78
CA LYS A 164 -20.94 0.08 6.79
C LYS A 164 -21.60 1.31 7.40
N ASN A 165 -22.53 1.11 8.32
CA ASN A 165 -23.32 2.18 8.93
C ASN A 165 -22.57 2.92 10.06
N ASN A 166 -21.57 2.27 10.68
CA ASN A 166 -20.90 2.83 11.87
C ASN A 166 -19.43 3.21 11.65
N LYS A 167 -18.80 2.83 10.54
CA LYS A 167 -17.36 3.07 10.29
C LYS A 167 -16.94 4.53 10.47
N GLU A 168 -17.81 5.49 10.15
CA GLU A 168 -17.53 6.92 10.28
C GLU A 168 -17.76 7.48 11.69
N THR A 169 -18.63 6.84 12.49
CA THR A 169 -19.09 7.34 13.79
C THR A 169 -18.61 6.51 14.98
N PHE A 170 -17.90 5.42 14.73
CA PHE A 170 -17.41 4.53 15.78
C PHE A 170 -16.32 5.22 16.61
N THR A 171 -16.44 5.13 17.94
CA THR A 171 -15.49 5.73 18.89
C THR A 171 -15.01 4.70 19.89
N LYS A 172 -13.86 4.97 20.52
CA LYS A 172 -13.27 4.11 21.56
C LYS A 172 -14.21 3.92 22.76
N GLU A 173 -15.03 4.91 23.07
CA GLU A 173 -16.01 4.82 24.16
C GLU A 173 -17.12 3.81 23.85
N LYS A 174 -17.63 3.81 22.61
CA LYS A 174 -18.56 2.79 22.14
C LYS A 174 -17.95 1.40 22.17
N MET A 175 -16.67 1.25 21.80
CA MET A 175 -15.96 -0.01 21.89
C MET A 175 -15.92 -0.55 23.32
N LEU A 176 -15.58 0.28 24.30
CA LEU A 176 -15.50 -0.12 25.72
C LEU A 176 -16.87 -0.53 26.28
N SER A 177 -17.95 0.20 25.93
CA SER A 177 -19.31 -0.18 26.38
C SER A 177 -19.71 -1.57 25.84
N ILE A 178 -19.41 -1.82 24.59
CA ILE A 178 -19.72 -3.09 23.93
C ILE A 178 -18.87 -4.25 24.51
N GLN A 179 -17.59 -4.02 24.78
CA GLN A 179 -16.72 -5.03 25.40
C GLN A 179 -17.23 -5.44 26.79
N ASN A 180 -17.74 -4.51 27.57
CA ASN A 180 -18.34 -4.79 28.87
C ASN A 180 -19.61 -5.65 28.77
N GLU A 181 -20.44 -5.42 27.78
CA GLU A 181 -21.62 -6.26 27.50
C GLU A 181 -21.25 -7.67 27.08
N ILE A 182 -20.20 -7.80 26.23
CA ILE A 182 -19.71 -9.11 25.78
C ILE A 182 -19.07 -9.91 26.91
N GLY A 183 -18.38 -9.26 27.84
CA GLY A 183 -17.67 -9.90 28.95
C GLY A 183 -18.60 -10.76 29.83
N SER A 184 -19.87 -10.42 29.92
CA SER A 184 -20.88 -11.10 30.76
C SER A 184 -21.56 -12.29 30.10
N SER A 185 -21.37 -12.54 28.81
CA SER A 185 -22.04 -13.65 28.10
C SER A 185 -21.15 -14.88 27.92
N SER A 186 -21.77 -16.09 27.82
CA SER A 186 -21.03 -17.33 27.53
C SER A 186 -20.34 -17.28 26.18
N PHE A 187 -19.16 -17.94 26.07
CA PHE A 187 -18.38 -17.98 24.82
C PHE A 187 -19.19 -18.73 23.72
N ASN A 188 -19.41 -18.06 22.61
CA ASN A 188 -20.16 -18.59 21.47
C ASN A 188 -19.50 -18.09 20.15
N LYS A 189 -19.70 -18.81 19.01
CA LYS A 189 -19.21 -18.41 17.68
C LYS A 189 -19.75 -17.05 17.24
N ASP A 190 -20.96 -16.70 17.64
CA ASP A 190 -21.56 -15.39 17.40
C ASP A 190 -20.76 -14.26 18.08
N LYS A 191 -20.20 -14.54 19.24
CA LYS A 191 -19.32 -13.61 19.97
C LYS A 191 -18.04 -13.35 19.21
N LEU A 192 -17.45 -14.37 18.57
CA LEU A 192 -16.26 -14.20 17.74
C LEU A 192 -16.54 -13.31 16.53
N LEU A 193 -17.64 -13.54 15.82
CA LEU A 193 -18.07 -12.69 14.72
C LEU A 193 -18.23 -11.23 15.16
N PHE A 194 -18.86 -11.05 16.31
CA PHE A 194 -19.11 -9.72 16.85
C PHE A 194 -17.79 -9.03 17.26
N ILE A 195 -16.86 -9.74 17.91
CA ILE A 195 -15.52 -9.24 18.26
C ILE A 195 -14.79 -8.80 16.98
N SER A 196 -14.72 -9.65 15.95
CA SER A 196 -14.07 -9.31 14.69
C SER A 196 -14.74 -8.10 14.01
N THR A 197 -16.05 -7.95 14.13
CA THR A 197 -16.78 -6.77 13.64
C THR A 197 -16.33 -5.49 14.35
N ILE A 198 -16.18 -5.54 15.67
CA ILE A 198 -15.73 -4.42 16.50
C ILE A 198 -14.26 -4.09 16.22
N GLU A 199 -13.39 -5.08 16.03
CA GLU A 199 -11.98 -4.87 15.67
C GLU A 199 -11.83 -4.15 14.32
N VAL A 200 -12.67 -4.48 13.34
CA VAL A 200 -12.71 -3.75 12.06
C VAL A 200 -13.14 -2.30 12.28
N LEU A 201 -14.19 -2.05 13.08
CA LEU A 201 -14.66 -0.69 13.37
C LEU A 201 -13.64 0.13 14.17
N ASP A 202 -12.96 -0.48 15.13
CA ASP A 202 -11.89 0.15 15.90
C ASP A 202 -10.71 0.52 14.99
N GLY A 203 -10.34 -0.37 14.05
CA GLY A 203 -9.35 -0.09 13.02
C GLY A 203 -9.68 1.18 12.21
N PHE A 204 -10.92 1.32 11.73
CA PHE A 204 -11.36 2.55 11.06
C PHE A 204 -11.26 3.78 11.96
N SER A 205 -11.65 3.66 13.23
CA SER A 205 -11.56 4.75 14.19
C SER A 205 -10.11 5.18 14.42
N ARG A 206 -9.18 4.24 14.56
CA ARG A 206 -7.75 4.53 14.75
C ARG A 206 -7.14 5.25 13.55
N ILE A 207 -7.43 4.77 12.33
CA ILE A 207 -6.93 5.37 11.09
C ILE A 207 -7.45 6.80 10.91
N ARG A 208 -8.75 7.03 11.18
CA ARG A 208 -9.36 8.35 11.07
C ARG A 208 -8.72 9.40 11.98
N ASN A 209 -8.15 8.98 13.12
CA ASN A 209 -7.49 9.86 14.08
C ASN A 209 -6.02 10.17 13.73
N ILE A 210 -5.52 9.69 12.58
CA ILE A 210 -4.15 9.95 12.12
C ILE A 210 -4.20 11.09 11.12
N ASP A 211 -3.57 12.22 11.46
CA ASP A 211 -3.42 13.37 10.56
C ASP A 211 -2.10 13.26 9.79
N ILE A 212 -2.17 12.72 8.58
CA ILE A 212 -0.98 12.52 7.73
C ILE A 212 -0.64 13.86 7.08
N LYS A 213 0.38 14.52 7.59
CA LYS A 213 0.96 15.73 6.99
C LYS A 213 2.02 15.34 5.95
N ILE A 214 1.69 15.51 4.67
CA ILE A 214 2.54 15.18 3.52
C ILE A 214 2.99 16.46 2.83
#